data_a486a2021e7c8052d628868030a78877
#
_entry.id   a486a2021e7c8052d628868030a78877
#
_cell.length_a   1.000
_cell.length_b   1.000
_cell.length_c   1.000
_cell.angle_alpha   90.00
_cell.angle_beta   90.00
_cell.angle_gamma   90.00
#
_symmetry.space_group_name_H-M   'P 1'
#
loop_
_entity.id
_entity.type
_entity.pdbx_description
1 polymer ?
#
loop_
_entity_poly.entity_id
_entity_poly.type
_entity_poly.pdbx_seq_one_letter_code
_entity_poly.pdbx_strand_id
1 'polypeptide(L)'
;MTEAADVVIVGAGQAGLSLSHELTEAGVEHLVLERGRLGETWRMRWDSFCLVIPNWTVQLPGGAYQGADPDGFMPRDDIVRHLLRYAETFRAPVREGVNVTTLEPGPDGSFLLKTSAGDIQAKAVVLASGGYQKPHRPAAADQLSASVHTIDAEAYTNPQALLPGKVLVIGSGQTGCQLAEEIFEAGREVHLACGRAPWIPRRLDGRDTIAWINETSFFDTTLADLTSPAARLLANPQTSGRLGGHDLHYRTLQAQGVHLMGHFVGVADGHAHFAPDLAESVAFGDARYSDICGLIRKTCAGRGVPAPEMPPPPPFVPDTAASLDLSDVGTVIFTSGFRPDYTSWVRFPGAFDDLGFPHQRDGSSTIVPGLHFMGVHFQRKRKSATLLGVGEDAAALADTIVLTKRSRSAGRIKR
;
A
#
# COMPACT_ATOMS: atom_id res chain seq x y z
N MET A 1 -16.07 -18.93 27.35
CA MET A 1 -14.87 -19.81 27.29
C MET A 1 -13.92 -19.19 26.30
N THR A 2 -12.64 -19.04 26.65
CA THR A 2 -11.62 -18.54 25.72
C THR A 2 -11.26 -19.64 24.72
N GLU A 3 -11.38 -19.37 23.44
CA GLU A 3 -10.95 -20.30 22.39
C GLU A 3 -9.41 -20.38 22.35
N ALA A 4 -8.84 -21.56 22.06
CA ALA A 4 -7.40 -21.73 21.94
C ALA A 4 -7.01 -22.02 20.47
N ALA A 5 -5.93 -21.41 20.01
CA ALA A 5 -5.37 -21.64 18.67
C ALA A 5 -3.84 -21.75 18.72
N ASP A 6 -3.25 -22.52 17.81
CA ASP A 6 -1.79 -22.60 17.69
C ASP A 6 -1.26 -21.30 17.04
N VAL A 7 -1.82 -20.90 15.92
CA VAL A 7 -1.44 -19.68 15.16
C VAL A 7 -2.69 -18.91 14.79
N VAL A 8 -2.70 -17.60 15.02
CA VAL A 8 -3.74 -16.69 14.56
C VAL A 8 -3.13 -15.67 13.62
N ILE A 9 -3.70 -15.54 12.41
CA ILE A 9 -3.37 -14.51 11.43
C ILE A 9 -4.46 -13.44 11.49
N VAL A 10 -4.09 -12.17 11.66
CA VAL A 10 -5.03 -11.04 11.70
C VAL A 10 -5.01 -10.29 10.37
N GLY A 11 -6.05 -10.46 9.58
CA GLY A 11 -6.25 -9.89 8.24
C GLY A 11 -6.26 -10.96 7.13
N ALA A 12 -7.32 -10.96 6.29
CA ALA A 12 -7.49 -11.84 5.13
C ALA A 12 -7.32 -11.10 3.79
N GLY A 13 -6.34 -10.21 3.71
CA GLY A 13 -5.82 -9.64 2.46
C GLY A 13 -4.79 -10.58 1.83
N GLN A 14 -4.14 -10.12 0.73
CA GLN A 14 -3.12 -10.91 0.02
C GLN A 14 -2.02 -11.44 0.94
N ALA A 15 -1.62 -10.69 1.96
CA ALA A 15 -0.55 -11.08 2.88
C ALA A 15 -0.97 -12.22 3.82
N GLY A 16 -2.13 -12.08 4.46
CA GLY A 16 -2.64 -13.11 5.36
C GLY A 16 -3.02 -14.40 4.62
N LEU A 17 -3.62 -14.29 3.43
CA LEU A 17 -3.95 -15.45 2.60
C LEU A 17 -2.70 -16.18 2.08
N SER A 18 -1.66 -15.44 1.65
CA SER A 18 -0.41 -16.06 1.22
C SER A 18 0.24 -16.87 2.35
N LEU A 19 0.30 -16.32 3.56
CA LEU A 19 0.82 -17.06 4.70
C LEU A 19 -0.10 -18.24 5.10
N SER A 20 -1.42 -18.03 5.05
CA SER A 20 -2.39 -19.11 5.32
C SER A 20 -2.22 -20.27 4.36
N HIS A 21 -1.97 -20.02 3.08
CA HIS A 21 -1.63 -21.05 2.08
C HIS A 21 -0.39 -21.84 2.50
N GLU A 22 0.72 -21.15 2.76
CA GLU A 22 1.98 -21.81 3.13
C GLU A 22 1.85 -22.65 4.43
N LEU A 23 1.11 -22.13 5.42
CA LEU A 23 0.85 -22.89 6.66
C LEU A 23 -0.05 -24.11 6.42
N THR A 24 -1.03 -24.02 5.51
CA THR A 24 -1.88 -25.13 5.11
C THR A 24 -1.05 -26.24 4.44
N GLU A 25 -0.20 -25.87 3.46
CA GLU A 25 0.70 -26.82 2.79
C GLU A 25 1.68 -27.46 3.79
N ALA A 26 2.11 -26.76 4.81
CA ALA A 26 2.97 -27.26 5.87
C ALA A 26 2.22 -28.09 6.94
N GLY A 27 0.89 -28.24 6.86
CA GLY A 27 0.07 -28.95 7.83
C GLY A 27 0.00 -28.25 9.20
N VAL A 28 0.14 -26.94 9.25
CA VAL A 28 0.05 -26.16 10.50
C VAL A 28 -1.38 -25.68 10.68
N GLU A 29 -2.04 -26.12 11.76
CA GLU A 29 -3.34 -25.56 12.15
C GLU A 29 -3.21 -24.08 12.48
N HIS A 30 -4.08 -23.28 11.89
CA HIS A 30 -4.12 -21.85 12.09
C HIS A 30 -5.55 -21.30 11.85
N LEU A 31 -5.75 -20.07 12.23
CA LEU A 31 -7.01 -19.34 12.04
C LEU A 31 -6.70 -17.99 11.44
N VAL A 32 -7.48 -17.55 10.46
CA VAL A 32 -7.41 -16.21 9.88
C VAL A 32 -8.63 -15.41 10.33
N LEU A 33 -8.40 -14.26 10.96
CA LEU A 33 -9.46 -13.35 11.41
C LEU A 33 -9.52 -12.14 10.47
N GLU A 34 -10.69 -11.86 9.92
CA GLU A 34 -10.94 -10.69 9.09
C GLU A 34 -12.08 -9.85 9.67
N ARG A 35 -11.83 -8.56 9.90
CA ARG A 35 -12.83 -7.64 10.46
C ARG A 35 -14.01 -7.39 9.54
N GLY A 36 -13.79 -7.38 8.23
CA GLY A 36 -14.79 -7.24 7.19
C GLY A 36 -15.00 -8.56 6.46
N ARG A 37 -14.98 -8.49 5.13
CA ARG A 37 -15.05 -9.64 4.22
C ARG A 37 -13.65 -9.90 3.64
N LEU A 38 -13.41 -11.08 3.21
CA LEU A 38 -12.15 -11.44 2.53
C LEU A 38 -11.86 -10.43 1.41
N GLY A 39 -10.64 -9.87 1.43
CA GLY A 39 -10.22 -8.85 0.48
C GLY A 39 -10.85 -7.47 0.70
N GLU A 40 -11.35 -7.15 1.90
CA GLU A 40 -12.09 -5.91 2.19
C GLU A 40 -11.33 -4.64 1.78
N THR A 41 -10.01 -4.58 2.02
CA THR A 41 -9.18 -3.42 1.62
C THR A 41 -9.23 -3.16 0.10
N TRP A 42 -9.38 -4.20 -0.71
CA TRP A 42 -9.57 -4.07 -2.16
C TRP A 42 -11.00 -3.64 -2.50
N ARG A 43 -12.01 -4.20 -1.83
CA ARG A 43 -13.42 -3.83 -2.01
C ARG A 43 -13.69 -2.36 -1.72
N MET A 44 -12.98 -1.79 -0.75
CA MET A 44 -13.11 -0.39 -0.33
C MET A 44 -12.41 0.60 -1.28
N ARG A 45 -11.76 0.14 -2.36
CA ARG A 45 -11.24 1.03 -3.39
C ARG A 45 -12.40 1.64 -4.19
N TRP A 46 -12.17 2.78 -4.78
CA TRP A 46 -13.15 3.50 -5.61
C TRP A 46 -13.56 2.69 -6.85
N ASP A 47 -14.68 3.05 -7.45
CA ASP A 47 -15.35 2.22 -8.46
C ASP A 47 -14.52 1.94 -9.71
N SER A 48 -13.77 2.92 -10.20
CA SER A 48 -12.90 2.77 -11.38
C SER A 48 -11.51 2.23 -11.05
N PHE A 49 -11.24 1.84 -9.80
CA PHE A 49 -9.93 1.36 -9.41
C PHE A 49 -9.49 0.13 -10.23
N CYS A 50 -8.25 0.16 -10.69
CA CYS A 50 -7.56 -1.00 -11.25
C CYS A 50 -6.13 -1.10 -10.70
N LEU A 51 -5.49 -2.24 -10.91
CA LEU A 51 -4.06 -2.37 -10.64
C LEU A 51 -3.26 -1.34 -11.44
N VAL A 52 -2.20 -0.85 -10.85
CA VAL A 52 -1.24 0.05 -11.52
C VAL A 52 0.01 -0.68 -12.01
N ILE A 53 0.13 -1.95 -11.65
CA ILE A 53 1.16 -2.86 -12.13
C ILE A 53 0.48 -3.99 -12.91
N PRO A 54 1.11 -4.53 -13.96
CA PRO A 54 0.49 -5.53 -14.83
C PRO A 54 0.04 -6.78 -14.08
N ASN A 55 -0.97 -7.46 -14.61
CA ASN A 55 -1.59 -8.65 -14.00
C ASN A 55 -0.58 -9.80 -13.73
N TRP A 56 0.46 -9.95 -14.57
CA TRP A 56 1.51 -10.96 -14.34
C TRP A 56 2.26 -10.75 -13.02
N THR A 57 2.19 -9.56 -12.41
CA THR A 57 2.79 -9.28 -11.10
C THR A 57 2.01 -9.88 -9.92
N VAL A 58 0.83 -10.44 -10.16
CA VAL A 58 0.07 -11.17 -9.14
C VAL A 58 0.69 -12.56 -8.98
N GLN A 59 1.55 -12.71 -7.99
CA GLN A 59 2.40 -13.89 -7.73
C GLN A 59 2.12 -14.43 -6.32
N LEU A 60 0.85 -14.75 -6.03
CA LEU A 60 0.50 -15.39 -4.77
C LEU A 60 0.93 -16.87 -4.81
N PRO A 61 1.36 -17.49 -3.70
CA PRO A 61 1.74 -18.90 -3.64
C PRO A 61 0.60 -19.80 -4.09
N GLY A 62 0.79 -20.57 -5.16
CA GLY A 62 -0.29 -21.38 -5.75
C GLY A 62 -1.43 -20.58 -6.39
N GLY A 63 -1.37 -19.23 -6.37
CA GLY A 63 -2.43 -18.32 -6.85
C GLY A 63 -1.92 -17.23 -7.80
N ALA A 64 -0.89 -17.50 -8.61
CA ALA A 64 -0.42 -16.56 -9.63
C ALA A 64 -1.53 -16.29 -10.67
N TYR A 65 -1.48 -15.10 -11.29
CA TYR A 65 -2.41 -14.76 -12.37
C TYR A 65 -2.31 -15.74 -13.54
N GLN A 66 -3.44 -16.30 -13.96
CA GLN A 66 -3.56 -17.26 -15.06
C GLN A 66 -4.54 -16.79 -16.16
N GLY A 67 -4.93 -15.51 -16.14
CA GLY A 67 -5.86 -14.96 -17.13
C GLY A 67 -5.21 -14.76 -18.51
N ALA A 68 -6.03 -14.42 -19.50
CA ALA A 68 -5.61 -14.25 -20.89
C ALA A 68 -4.89 -12.92 -21.17
N ASP A 69 -4.91 -11.97 -20.22
CA ASP A 69 -4.32 -10.64 -20.37
C ASP A 69 -3.28 -10.38 -19.28
N PRO A 70 -2.09 -10.97 -19.35
CA PRO A 70 -1.03 -10.81 -18.35
C PRO A 70 -0.49 -9.37 -18.28
N ASP A 71 -0.51 -8.62 -19.38
CA ASP A 71 -0.01 -7.26 -19.47
C ASP A 71 -1.08 -6.20 -19.20
N GLY A 72 -2.32 -6.60 -18.99
CA GLY A 72 -3.43 -5.73 -18.58
C GLY A 72 -3.42 -5.42 -17.10
N PHE A 73 -4.48 -4.75 -16.65
CA PHE A 73 -4.61 -4.22 -15.28
C PHE A 73 -5.98 -4.59 -14.71
N MET A 74 -6.03 -5.58 -13.84
CA MET A 74 -7.29 -6.03 -13.24
C MET A 74 -8.04 -4.88 -12.55
N PRO A 75 -9.34 -4.67 -12.85
CA PRO A 75 -10.20 -3.80 -12.07
C PRO A 75 -10.41 -4.36 -10.65
N ARG A 76 -10.82 -3.47 -9.74
CA ARG A 76 -11.09 -3.76 -8.33
C ARG A 76 -11.82 -5.10 -8.09
N ASP A 77 -12.92 -5.29 -8.78
CA ASP A 77 -13.78 -6.45 -8.55
C ASP A 77 -13.15 -7.75 -9.04
N ASP A 78 -12.28 -7.69 -10.05
CA ASP A 78 -11.51 -8.85 -10.53
C ASP A 78 -10.42 -9.24 -9.54
N ILE A 79 -9.77 -8.26 -8.92
CA ILE A 79 -8.80 -8.51 -7.84
C ILE A 79 -9.50 -9.23 -6.68
N VAL A 80 -10.66 -8.75 -6.28
CA VAL A 80 -11.46 -9.37 -5.21
C VAL A 80 -11.86 -10.80 -5.59
N ARG A 81 -12.37 -11.02 -6.83
CA ARG A 81 -12.69 -12.36 -7.31
C ARG A 81 -11.48 -13.30 -7.35
N HIS A 82 -10.32 -12.77 -7.71
CA HIS A 82 -9.07 -13.52 -7.69
C HIS A 82 -8.73 -13.99 -6.28
N LEU A 83 -8.78 -13.10 -5.27
CA LEU A 83 -8.52 -13.45 -3.87
C LEU A 83 -9.53 -14.44 -3.28
N LEU A 84 -10.81 -14.31 -3.62
CA LEU A 84 -11.86 -15.25 -3.19
C LEU A 84 -11.55 -16.65 -3.73
N ARG A 85 -11.35 -16.78 -5.05
CA ARG A 85 -10.98 -18.07 -5.67
C ARG A 85 -9.70 -18.64 -5.08
N TYR A 86 -8.70 -17.79 -4.86
CA TYR A 86 -7.45 -18.20 -4.24
C TYR A 86 -7.68 -18.83 -2.85
N ALA A 87 -8.45 -18.17 -1.99
CA ALA A 87 -8.78 -18.70 -0.67
C ALA A 87 -9.55 -20.04 -0.73
N GLU A 88 -10.43 -20.20 -1.73
CA GLU A 88 -11.19 -21.44 -1.96
C GLU A 88 -10.28 -22.61 -2.35
N THR A 89 -9.21 -22.39 -3.13
CA THR A 89 -8.32 -23.46 -3.62
C THR A 89 -7.71 -24.32 -2.51
N PHE A 90 -7.40 -23.71 -1.37
CA PHE A 90 -6.81 -24.39 -0.21
C PHE A 90 -7.72 -24.37 1.03
N ARG A 91 -8.99 -23.97 0.86
CA ARG A 91 -9.99 -23.89 1.95
C ARG A 91 -9.49 -23.06 3.13
N ALA A 92 -9.04 -21.85 2.87
CA ALA A 92 -8.49 -20.94 3.88
C ALA A 92 -9.40 -20.88 5.13
N PRO A 93 -8.85 -21.08 6.35
CA PRO A 93 -9.63 -21.07 7.58
C PRO A 93 -9.96 -19.64 8.03
N VAL A 94 -10.68 -18.88 7.18
CA VAL A 94 -11.04 -17.48 7.41
C VAL A 94 -12.34 -17.36 8.19
N ARG A 95 -12.32 -16.52 9.23
CA ARG A 95 -13.53 -16.04 9.93
C ARG A 95 -13.72 -14.57 9.61
N GLU A 96 -14.71 -14.28 8.81
CA GLU A 96 -15.12 -12.92 8.43
C GLU A 96 -15.97 -12.27 9.54
N GLY A 97 -16.01 -10.93 9.58
CA GLY A 97 -16.76 -10.16 10.57
C GLY A 97 -16.18 -10.20 11.99
N VAL A 98 -14.93 -10.69 12.15
CA VAL A 98 -14.26 -10.79 13.45
C VAL A 98 -13.19 -9.72 13.60
N ASN A 99 -13.52 -8.66 14.33
CA ASN A 99 -12.60 -7.56 14.60
C ASN A 99 -11.76 -7.84 15.85
N VAL A 100 -10.44 -7.85 15.71
CA VAL A 100 -9.49 -7.89 16.83
C VAL A 100 -9.32 -6.47 17.37
N THR A 101 -9.78 -6.25 18.58
CA THR A 101 -9.76 -4.92 19.23
C THR A 101 -8.51 -4.71 20.10
N THR A 102 -7.94 -5.79 20.63
CA THR A 102 -6.72 -5.74 21.44
C THR A 102 -5.93 -7.04 21.28
N LEU A 103 -4.61 -6.89 21.18
CA LEU A 103 -3.65 -7.98 21.31
C LEU A 103 -2.75 -7.69 22.50
N GLU A 104 -2.76 -8.57 23.49
CA GLU A 104 -2.02 -8.39 24.76
C GLU A 104 -1.33 -9.69 25.22
N PRO A 105 -0.38 -9.62 26.16
CA PRO A 105 0.20 -10.82 26.76
C PRO A 105 -0.89 -11.68 27.40
N GLY A 106 -0.89 -12.96 27.05
CA GLY A 106 -1.73 -13.98 27.67
C GLY A 106 -0.96 -14.76 28.75
N PRO A 107 -1.62 -15.71 29.41
CA PRO A 107 -0.97 -16.61 30.37
C PRO A 107 0.09 -17.48 29.67
N ASP A 108 1.10 -17.91 30.44
CA ASP A 108 2.14 -18.87 30.02
C ASP A 108 2.91 -18.45 28.74
N GLY A 109 3.07 -17.13 28.52
CA GLY A 109 3.78 -16.62 27.35
C GLY A 109 3.00 -16.76 26.04
N SER A 110 1.69 -17.00 26.10
CA SER A 110 0.78 -16.92 24.97
C SER A 110 0.35 -15.50 24.67
N PHE A 111 -0.50 -15.34 23.69
CA PHE A 111 -1.15 -14.09 23.29
C PHE A 111 -2.65 -14.18 23.60
N LEU A 112 -3.23 -13.09 24.11
CA LEU A 112 -4.66 -12.92 24.24
C LEU A 112 -5.15 -11.91 23.20
N LEU A 113 -6.01 -12.37 22.29
CA LEU A 113 -6.72 -11.54 21.31
C LEU A 113 -8.13 -11.30 21.84
N LYS A 114 -8.47 -10.05 22.12
CA LYS A 114 -9.86 -9.63 22.37
C LYS A 114 -10.51 -9.34 21.03
N THR A 115 -11.61 -10.03 20.75
CA THR A 115 -12.30 -9.90 19.47
C THR A 115 -13.78 -9.59 19.65
N SER A 116 -14.44 -9.13 18.57
CA SER A 116 -15.89 -8.92 18.55
C SER A 116 -16.70 -10.22 18.71
N ALA A 117 -16.07 -11.40 18.54
CA ALA A 117 -16.70 -12.72 18.63
C ALA A 117 -16.26 -13.51 19.88
N GLY A 118 -15.57 -12.88 20.83
CA GLY A 118 -15.02 -13.50 22.05
C GLY A 118 -13.49 -13.53 22.04
N ASP A 119 -12.91 -13.93 23.16
CA ASP A 119 -11.47 -13.94 23.37
C ASP A 119 -10.83 -15.20 22.80
N ILE A 120 -9.65 -15.03 22.15
CA ILE A 120 -8.85 -16.13 21.61
C ILE A 120 -7.47 -16.09 22.24
N GLN A 121 -7.03 -17.24 22.74
CA GLN A 121 -5.66 -17.44 23.22
C GLN A 121 -4.83 -18.12 22.13
N ALA A 122 -3.71 -17.50 21.72
CA ALA A 122 -2.87 -18.03 20.66
C ALA A 122 -1.42 -18.25 21.12
N LYS A 123 -0.73 -19.26 20.59
CA LYS A 123 0.71 -19.50 20.85
C LYS A 123 1.60 -18.64 19.96
N ALA A 124 1.12 -18.29 18.79
CA ALA A 124 1.76 -17.35 17.86
C ALA A 124 0.69 -16.49 17.17
N VAL A 125 1.03 -15.24 16.89
CA VAL A 125 0.15 -14.29 16.19
C VAL A 125 0.89 -13.64 15.05
N VAL A 126 0.23 -13.54 13.90
CA VAL A 126 0.75 -12.85 12.73
C VAL A 126 -0.14 -11.65 12.40
N LEU A 127 0.42 -10.45 12.43
CA LEU A 127 -0.28 -9.22 12.05
C LEU A 127 -0.14 -9.01 10.53
N ALA A 128 -1.21 -9.30 9.81
CA ALA A 128 -1.33 -9.12 8.36
C ALA A 128 -2.38 -8.03 8.00
N SER A 129 -2.49 -7.02 8.87
CA SER A 129 -3.49 -5.95 8.81
C SER A 129 -3.28 -4.92 7.69
N GLY A 130 -2.26 -5.12 6.86
CA GLY A 130 -1.94 -4.29 5.70
C GLY A 130 -1.10 -3.05 6.03
N GLY A 131 -0.65 -2.35 4.96
CA GLY A 131 0.16 -1.13 5.08
C GLY A 131 -0.66 0.17 5.13
N TYR A 132 -1.94 0.11 4.80
CA TYR A 132 -2.85 1.28 4.72
C TYR A 132 -3.78 1.29 5.94
N GLN A 133 -3.22 1.52 7.14
CA GLN A 133 -3.96 1.35 8.39
C GLN A 133 -4.64 2.65 8.84
N LYS A 134 -3.91 3.76 8.85
CA LYS A 134 -4.41 5.06 9.27
C LYS A 134 -4.10 6.12 8.21
N PRO A 135 -5.11 6.79 7.62
CA PRO A 135 -4.89 7.92 6.74
C PRO A 135 -4.03 8.98 7.41
N HIS A 136 -3.11 9.55 6.65
CA HIS A 136 -2.28 10.65 7.11
C HIS A 136 -2.78 11.96 6.52
N ARG A 137 -3.08 12.94 7.38
CA ARG A 137 -3.37 14.30 6.99
C ARG A 137 -2.21 15.21 7.40
N PRO A 138 -1.81 16.20 6.59
CA PRO A 138 -0.85 17.23 7.01
C PRO A 138 -1.35 17.93 8.28
N ALA A 139 -0.47 18.35 9.18
CA ALA A 139 -0.85 19.05 10.41
C ALA A 139 -1.69 20.30 10.14
N ALA A 140 -1.44 20.99 9.03
CA ALA A 140 -2.23 22.14 8.61
C ALA A 140 -3.69 21.82 8.25
N ALA A 141 -4.06 20.53 8.10
CA ALA A 141 -5.46 20.13 7.86
C ALA A 141 -6.40 20.51 9.00
N ASP A 142 -5.90 20.61 10.23
CA ASP A 142 -6.67 21.02 11.41
C ASP A 142 -7.15 22.47 11.36
N GLN A 143 -6.60 23.27 10.43
CA GLN A 143 -7.01 24.67 10.19
C GLN A 143 -8.23 24.78 9.28
N LEU A 144 -8.65 23.69 8.61
CA LEU A 144 -9.87 23.68 7.81
C LEU A 144 -11.09 23.86 8.72
N SER A 145 -11.97 24.79 8.33
CA SER A 145 -13.24 24.98 9.03
C SER A 145 -14.10 23.70 8.97
N ALA A 146 -14.84 23.43 10.03
CA ALA A 146 -15.82 22.33 10.05
C ALA A 146 -16.92 22.45 8.96
N SER A 147 -17.10 23.63 8.36
CA SER A 147 -18.01 23.83 7.23
C SER A 147 -17.47 23.29 5.90
N VAL A 148 -16.16 23.07 5.78
CA VAL A 148 -15.54 22.48 4.59
C VAL A 148 -15.68 20.96 4.67
N HIS A 149 -16.35 20.37 3.68
CA HIS A 149 -16.48 18.90 3.62
C HIS A 149 -15.14 18.27 3.30
N THR A 150 -14.65 17.41 4.18
CA THR A 150 -13.37 16.73 4.03
C THR A 150 -13.52 15.22 4.08
N ILE A 151 -12.85 14.51 3.19
CA ILE A 151 -12.76 13.04 3.20
C ILE A 151 -11.31 12.57 3.07
N ASP A 152 -11.04 11.36 3.55
CA ASP A 152 -9.81 10.66 3.22
C ASP A 152 -10.00 9.81 1.94
N ALA A 153 -8.92 9.48 1.25
CA ALA A 153 -8.96 8.74 -0.01
C ALA A 153 -9.73 7.41 0.07
N GLU A 154 -9.76 6.77 1.23
CA GLU A 154 -10.50 5.51 1.44
C GLU A 154 -12.02 5.67 1.48
N ALA A 155 -12.50 6.89 1.74
CA ALA A 155 -13.94 7.22 1.70
C ALA A 155 -14.40 7.70 0.31
N TYR A 156 -13.48 7.91 -0.63
CA TYR A 156 -13.83 8.25 -2.01
C TYR A 156 -14.36 7.02 -2.76
N THR A 157 -15.48 7.16 -3.43
CA THR A 157 -16.11 6.09 -4.22
C THR A 157 -16.14 6.40 -5.72
N ASN A 158 -16.61 7.58 -6.10
CA ASN A 158 -16.66 8.04 -7.49
C ASN A 158 -16.91 9.56 -7.52
N PRO A 159 -16.74 10.25 -8.66
CA PRO A 159 -16.95 11.70 -8.77
C PRO A 159 -18.37 12.16 -8.45
N GLN A 160 -19.38 11.32 -8.67
CA GLN A 160 -20.80 11.64 -8.47
C GLN A 160 -21.17 11.70 -6.99
N ALA A 161 -20.41 11.02 -6.12
CA ALA A 161 -20.63 11.06 -4.68
C ALA A 161 -20.08 12.34 -4.01
N LEU A 162 -19.28 13.14 -4.72
CA LEU A 162 -18.71 14.37 -4.19
C LEU A 162 -19.73 15.52 -4.16
N LEU A 163 -19.65 16.37 -3.15
CA LEU A 163 -20.49 17.56 -3.06
C LEU A 163 -20.25 18.51 -4.26
N PRO A 164 -21.27 19.25 -4.72
CA PRO A 164 -21.11 20.26 -5.79
C PRO A 164 -20.02 21.28 -5.47
N GLY A 165 -19.35 21.82 -6.50
CA GLY A 165 -18.27 22.80 -6.37
C GLY A 165 -16.92 22.27 -6.85
N LYS A 166 -15.86 23.04 -6.65
CA LYS A 166 -14.48 22.65 -6.94
C LYS A 166 -14.03 21.51 -6.02
N VAL A 167 -13.03 20.76 -6.44
CA VAL A 167 -12.43 19.70 -5.62
C VAL A 167 -10.97 20.03 -5.36
N LEU A 168 -10.58 20.05 -4.08
CA LEU A 168 -9.18 20.17 -3.68
C LEU A 168 -8.67 18.80 -3.26
N VAL A 169 -7.68 18.25 -3.97
CA VAL A 169 -6.98 17.02 -3.61
C VAL A 169 -5.66 17.39 -2.94
N ILE A 170 -5.45 16.98 -1.69
CA ILE A 170 -4.23 17.27 -0.93
C ILE A 170 -3.35 16.02 -0.88
N GLY A 171 -2.21 16.07 -1.59
CA GLY A 171 -1.29 14.95 -1.78
C GLY A 171 -1.35 14.42 -3.20
N SER A 172 -0.20 14.25 -3.82
CA SER A 172 -0.03 13.96 -5.24
C SER A 172 0.79 12.69 -5.48
N GLY A 173 0.73 11.75 -4.53
CA GLY A 173 1.16 10.38 -4.79
C GLY A 173 0.26 9.73 -5.85
N GLN A 174 0.48 8.46 -6.13
CA GLN A 174 -0.28 7.73 -7.16
C GLN A 174 -1.81 7.88 -7.02
N THR A 175 -2.35 7.72 -5.80
CA THR A 175 -3.79 7.87 -5.55
C THR A 175 -4.28 9.29 -5.85
N GLY A 176 -3.55 10.32 -5.39
CA GLY A 176 -3.96 11.71 -5.62
C GLY A 176 -4.03 12.07 -7.11
N CYS A 177 -3.06 11.62 -7.90
CA CYS A 177 -3.08 11.84 -9.35
C CYS A 177 -4.23 11.09 -10.02
N GLN A 178 -4.50 9.83 -9.64
CA GLN A 178 -5.59 9.04 -10.20
C GLN A 178 -6.97 9.64 -9.89
N LEU A 179 -7.18 10.11 -8.65
CA LEU A 179 -8.44 10.77 -8.28
C LEU A 179 -8.59 12.12 -8.98
N ALA A 180 -7.50 12.91 -9.08
CA ALA A 180 -7.53 14.19 -9.78
C ALA A 180 -7.90 14.03 -11.24
N GLU A 181 -7.34 13.04 -11.94
CA GLU A 181 -7.67 12.71 -13.32
C GLU A 181 -9.15 12.32 -13.47
N GLU A 182 -9.62 11.35 -12.68
CA GLU A 182 -10.99 10.83 -12.77
C GLU A 182 -12.05 11.91 -12.48
N ILE A 183 -11.80 12.73 -11.45
CA ILE A 183 -12.71 13.80 -11.06
C ILE A 183 -12.74 14.90 -12.13
N PHE A 184 -11.59 15.23 -12.73
CA PHE A 184 -11.50 16.17 -13.84
C PHE A 184 -12.24 15.67 -15.09
N GLU A 185 -12.04 14.41 -15.47
CA GLU A 185 -12.75 13.77 -16.59
C GLU A 185 -14.28 13.73 -16.40
N ALA A 186 -14.73 13.70 -15.14
CA ALA A 186 -16.16 13.82 -14.81
C ALA A 186 -16.69 15.27 -14.89
N GLY A 187 -15.88 16.22 -15.38
CA GLY A 187 -16.27 17.62 -15.61
C GLY A 187 -16.18 18.52 -14.39
N ARG A 188 -15.43 18.13 -13.35
CA ARG A 188 -15.22 18.96 -12.14
C ARG A 188 -13.94 19.80 -12.27
N GLU A 189 -13.95 21.02 -11.73
CA GLU A 189 -12.72 21.79 -11.54
C GLU A 189 -11.92 21.19 -10.39
N VAL A 190 -10.67 20.79 -10.68
CA VAL A 190 -9.80 20.09 -9.72
C VAL A 190 -8.54 20.87 -9.46
N HIS A 191 -8.23 21.06 -8.18
CA HIS A 191 -6.97 21.61 -7.68
C HIS A 191 -6.21 20.51 -6.96
N LEU A 192 -4.96 20.26 -7.36
CA LEU A 192 -4.10 19.23 -6.79
C LEU A 192 -2.92 19.87 -6.05
N ALA A 193 -2.89 19.73 -4.72
CA ALA A 193 -1.76 20.15 -3.91
C ALA A 193 -0.62 19.11 -4.04
N CYS A 194 0.46 19.50 -4.71
CA CYS A 194 1.54 18.65 -5.13
C CYS A 194 2.67 18.61 -4.11
N GLY A 195 3.18 17.40 -3.85
CA GLY A 195 4.37 17.14 -3.07
C GLY A 195 5.40 16.32 -3.86
N ARG A 196 6.43 15.85 -3.20
CA ARG A 196 7.49 15.04 -3.81
C ARG A 196 6.99 13.63 -4.11
N ALA A 197 6.79 13.31 -5.39
CA ALA A 197 6.42 11.98 -5.86
C ALA A 197 7.26 11.58 -7.08
N PRO A 198 7.76 10.33 -7.15
CA PRO A 198 8.39 9.82 -8.36
C PRO A 198 7.33 9.59 -9.44
N TRP A 199 7.76 9.53 -10.71
CA TRP A 199 6.92 9.14 -11.82
C TRP A 199 7.70 8.22 -12.78
N ILE A 200 6.96 7.43 -13.55
CA ILE A 200 7.50 6.63 -14.65
C ILE A 200 6.55 6.71 -15.85
N PRO A 201 7.06 6.70 -17.10
CA PRO A 201 6.21 6.48 -18.24
C PRO A 201 5.59 5.09 -18.16
N ARG A 202 4.40 4.91 -18.71
CA ARG A 202 3.74 3.60 -18.71
C ARG A 202 4.54 2.56 -19.51
N ARG A 203 5.10 2.97 -20.62
CA ARG A 203 5.85 2.07 -21.53
C ARG A 203 7.16 2.70 -21.99
N LEU A 204 8.17 1.86 -22.16
CA LEU A 204 9.42 2.14 -22.83
C LEU A 204 9.58 1.13 -24.00
N ASP A 205 9.73 1.60 -25.23
CA ASP A 205 9.76 0.77 -26.44
C ASP A 205 8.59 -0.24 -26.51
N GLY A 206 7.38 0.25 -26.22
CA GLY A 206 6.14 -0.55 -26.26
C GLY A 206 5.98 -1.56 -25.12
N ARG A 207 7.01 -1.84 -24.33
CA ARG A 207 6.97 -2.74 -23.17
C ARG A 207 6.69 -1.94 -21.90
N ASP A 208 5.88 -2.50 -21.01
CA ASP A 208 5.58 -1.89 -19.71
C ASP A 208 6.85 -1.57 -18.92
N THR A 209 6.92 -0.36 -18.35
CA THR A 209 8.09 0.07 -17.57
C THR A 209 8.31 -0.79 -16.33
N ILE A 210 7.24 -1.31 -15.71
CA ILE A 210 7.36 -2.25 -14.59
C ILE A 210 8.07 -3.54 -15.00
N ALA A 211 7.89 -4.02 -16.22
CA ALA A 211 8.59 -5.19 -16.72
C ALA A 211 10.11 -4.95 -16.86
N TRP A 212 10.52 -3.75 -17.31
CA TRP A 212 11.92 -3.35 -17.31
C TRP A 212 12.50 -3.22 -15.90
N ILE A 213 11.75 -2.59 -14.99
CA ILE A 213 12.14 -2.42 -13.58
C ILE A 213 12.27 -3.77 -12.87
N ASN A 214 11.38 -4.73 -13.17
CA ASN A 214 11.42 -6.06 -12.56
C ASN A 214 12.66 -6.88 -12.93
N GLU A 215 13.32 -6.55 -14.01
CA GLU A 215 14.59 -7.16 -14.40
C GLU A 215 15.80 -6.57 -13.66
N THR A 216 15.60 -5.49 -12.94
CA THR A 216 16.63 -4.79 -12.15
C THR A 216 16.59 -5.21 -10.68
N SER A 217 17.48 -4.66 -9.86
CA SER A 217 17.46 -4.83 -8.40
C SER A 217 16.44 -3.93 -7.68
N PHE A 218 15.64 -3.16 -8.40
CA PHE A 218 14.74 -2.17 -7.79
C PHE A 218 13.77 -2.79 -6.77
N PHE A 219 13.13 -3.88 -7.12
CA PHE A 219 12.19 -4.57 -6.23
C PHE A 219 12.87 -5.35 -5.11
N ASP A 220 14.15 -5.64 -5.24
CA ASP A 220 14.96 -6.34 -4.23
C ASP A 220 15.65 -5.40 -3.23
N THR A 221 15.52 -4.07 -3.41
CA THR A 221 15.99 -3.06 -2.46
C THR A 221 15.49 -3.38 -1.04
N THR A 222 16.39 -3.39 -0.07
CA THR A 222 16.07 -3.63 1.36
C THR A 222 15.91 -2.32 2.13
N LEU A 223 15.47 -2.39 3.39
CA LEU A 223 15.39 -1.22 4.26
C LEU A 223 16.77 -0.59 4.52
N ALA A 224 17.82 -1.41 4.55
CA ALA A 224 19.20 -0.96 4.77
C ALA A 224 19.75 -0.14 3.59
N ASP A 225 19.21 -0.35 2.39
CA ASP A 225 19.63 0.38 1.18
C ASP A 225 18.98 1.76 1.07
N LEU A 226 18.01 2.08 1.93
CA LEU A 226 17.34 3.38 1.92
C LEU A 226 18.18 4.44 2.61
N THR A 227 18.06 5.68 2.15
CA THR A 227 18.76 6.85 2.74
C THR A 227 18.36 7.13 4.19
N SER A 228 17.16 6.71 4.59
CA SER A 228 16.66 6.75 5.96
C SER A 228 15.48 5.79 6.12
N PRO A 229 15.14 5.34 7.35
CA PRO A 229 13.95 4.53 7.59
C PRO A 229 12.63 5.21 7.13
N ALA A 230 12.56 6.53 7.18
CA ALA A 230 11.40 7.30 6.72
C ALA A 230 11.22 7.27 5.19
N ALA A 231 12.26 6.98 4.42
CA ALA A 231 12.18 6.88 2.96
C ALA A 231 11.24 5.75 2.48
N ARG A 232 10.89 4.77 3.33
CA ARG A 232 9.86 3.77 3.03
C ARG A 232 8.44 4.34 2.94
N LEU A 233 8.23 5.59 3.41
CA LEU A 233 6.97 6.32 3.29
C LEU A 233 6.85 7.14 2.01
N LEU A 234 7.90 7.18 1.18
CA LEU A 234 7.86 7.85 -0.11
C LEU A 234 6.79 7.22 -1.00
N ALA A 235 6.06 8.06 -1.74
CA ALA A 235 5.05 7.62 -2.68
C ALA A 235 5.61 6.64 -3.72
N ASN A 236 4.77 5.70 -4.16
CA ASN A 236 5.07 4.89 -5.33
C ASN A 236 5.10 5.76 -6.60
N PRO A 237 5.81 5.34 -7.66
CA PRO A 237 5.84 6.09 -8.91
C PRO A 237 4.44 6.35 -9.47
N GLN A 238 4.19 7.58 -9.86
CA GLN A 238 2.97 7.98 -10.55
C GLN A 238 2.93 7.30 -11.91
N THR A 239 1.83 6.62 -12.18
CA THR A 239 1.48 5.96 -13.45
C THR A 239 0.05 5.44 -13.32
N SER A 240 -0.62 5.08 -14.40
CA SER A 240 -1.98 4.56 -14.38
C SER A 240 -2.07 3.19 -15.08
N GLY A 241 -2.91 2.30 -14.53
CA GLY A 241 -3.36 1.08 -15.22
C GLY A 241 -4.73 1.25 -15.89
N ARG A 242 -5.41 2.37 -15.64
CA ARG A 242 -6.73 2.66 -16.19
C ARG A 242 -6.71 2.71 -17.71
N LEU A 243 -7.79 2.28 -18.37
CA LEU A 243 -7.92 2.27 -19.84
C LEU A 243 -6.75 1.56 -20.57
N GLY A 244 -6.23 0.48 -20.00
CA GLY A 244 -5.11 -0.26 -20.57
C GLY A 244 -3.73 0.32 -20.24
N GLY A 245 -3.69 1.28 -19.33
CA GLY A 245 -2.46 1.90 -18.82
C GLY A 245 -1.93 3.06 -19.67
N HIS A 246 -1.74 4.20 -19.03
CA HIS A 246 -1.21 5.42 -19.65
C HIS A 246 -0.30 6.18 -18.67
N ASP A 247 0.41 7.17 -19.21
CA ASP A 247 1.25 8.07 -18.43
C ASP A 247 0.37 8.95 -17.56
N LEU A 248 0.67 8.98 -16.27
CA LEU A 248 -0.04 9.81 -15.30
C LEU A 248 0.97 10.47 -14.37
N HIS A 249 1.15 11.77 -14.51
CA HIS A 249 2.06 12.60 -13.71
C HIS A 249 1.67 14.08 -13.83
N TYR A 250 2.39 14.98 -13.18
CA TYR A 250 2.05 16.40 -13.13
C TYR A 250 1.87 17.03 -14.51
N ARG A 251 2.75 16.73 -15.49
CA ARG A 251 2.65 17.30 -16.84
C ARG A 251 1.41 16.85 -17.57
N THR A 252 1.04 15.57 -17.45
CA THR A 252 -0.19 15.05 -18.11
C THR A 252 -1.43 15.66 -17.47
N LEU A 253 -1.48 15.77 -16.14
CA LEU A 253 -2.60 16.38 -15.43
C LEU A 253 -2.74 17.88 -15.76
N GLN A 254 -1.64 18.65 -15.78
CA GLN A 254 -1.68 20.07 -16.18
C GLN A 254 -2.14 20.22 -17.63
N ALA A 255 -1.68 19.37 -18.55
CA ALA A 255 -2.09 19.40 -19.94
C ALA A 255 -3.57 19.06 -20.14
N GLN A 256 -4.17 18.25 -19.28
CA GLN A 256 -5.61 17.98 -19.25
C GLN A 256 -6.41 19.17 -18.72
N GLY A 257 -5.85 20.01 -17.87
CA GLY A 257 -6.51 21.17 -17.25
C GLY A 257 -6.68 21.09 -15.74
N VAL A 258 -6.08 20.10 -15.08
CA VAL A 258 -6.00 20.05 -13.61
C VAL A 258 -5.09 21.17 -13.11
N HIS A 259 -5.57 21.97 -12.16
CA HIS A 259 -4.81 23.04 -11.55
C HIS A 259 -3.80 22.48 -10.55
N LEU A 260 -2.52 22.57 -10.87
CA LEU A 260 -1.45 22.10 -9.97
C LEU A 260 -1.03 23.22 -9.03
N MET A 261 -1.01 22.93 -7.75
CA MET A 261 -0.57 23.83 -6.68
C MET A 261 0.72 23.28 -6.06
N GLY A 262 1.52 24.11 -5.40
CA GLY A 262 2.58 23.63 -4.51
C GLY A 262 2.02 22.83 -3.32
N HIS A 263 2.85 22.38 -2.38
CA HIS A 263 2.34 21.63 -1.25
C HIS A 263 1.45 22.52 -0.36
N PHE A 264 0.40 21.91 0.22
CA PHE A 264 -0.53 22.57 1.12
C PHE A 264 0.17 22.99 2.42
N VAL A 265 0.10 24.28 2.78
CA VAL A 265 0.77 24.82 3.96
C VAL A 265 -0.18 25.28 5.05
N GLY A 266 -1.44 25.56 4.74
CA GLY A 266 -2.41 25.97 5.74
C GLY A 266 -3.65 26.66 5.18
N VAL A 267 -4.46 27.17 6.10
CA VAL A 267 -5.67 27.95 5.79
C VAL A 267 -5.63 29.28 6.56
N ALA A 268 -5.88 30.37 5.86
CA ALA A 268 -6.08 31.69 6.45
C ALA A 268 -7.13 32.46 5.65
N ASP A 269 -7.96 33.24 6.32
CA ASP A 269 -8.99 34.15 5.73
C ASP A 269 -9.89 33.45 4.69
N GLY A 270 -10.28 32.18 4.97
CA GLY A 270 -11.12 31.38 4.07
C GLY A 270 -10.41 30.80 2.84
N HIS A 271 -9.08 30.94 2.75
CA HIS A 271 -8.28 30.44 1.63
C HIS A 271 -7.33 29.33 2.07
N ALA A 272 -7.22 28.28 1.26
CA ALA A 272 -6.13 27.32 1.34
C ALA A 272 -4.88 27.96 0.70
N HIS A 273 -3.73 27.83 1.36
CA HIS A 273 -2.45 28.38 0.91
C HIS A 273 -1.48 27.26 0.53
N PHE A 274 -0.66 27.53 -0.48
CA PHE A 274 0.29 26.58 -1.05
C PHE A 274 1.69 27.20 -1.13
N ALA A 275 2.70 26.37 -0.93
CA ALA A 275 4.09 26.79 -1.08
C ALA A 275 4.45 27.00 -2.56
N PRO A 276 5.42 27.85 -2.87
CA PRO A 276 5.88 28.08 -4.24
C PRO A 276 6.89 27.02 -4.70
N ASP A 277 6.66 25.74 -4.42
CA ASP A 277 7.61 24.63 -4.60
C ASP A 277 7.17 23.56 -5.64
N LEU A 278 6.18 23.88 -6.48
CA LEU A 278 5.71 22.96 -7.53
C LEU A 278 6.84 22.57 -8.48
N ALA A 279 7.68 23.51 -8.91
CA ALA A 279 8.82 23.22 -9.78
C ALA A 279 9.82 22.24 -9.12
N GLU A 280 10.07 22.39 -7.83
CA GLU A 280 10.93 21.50 -7.06
C GLU A 280 10.34 20.09 -6.94
N SER A 281 9.04 20.00 -6.75
CA SER A 281 8.30 18.73 -6.71
C SER A 281 8.38 17.98 -8.04
N VAL A 282 8.27 18.70 -9.16
CA VAL A 282 8.46 18.14 -10.51
C VAL A 282 9.90 17.68 -10.72
N ALA A 283 10.87 18.52 -10.38
CA ALA A 283 12.30 18.19 -10.51
C ALA A 283 12.69 16.96 -9.67
N PHE A 284 12.09 16.79 -8.48
CA PHE A 284 12.25 15.59 -7.68
C PHE A 284 11.79 14.34 -8.44
N GLY A 285 10.61 14.38 -9.05
CA GLY A 285 10.07 13.27 -9.86
C GLY A 285 10.98 12.92 -11.03
N ASP A 286 11.49 13.93 -11.74
CA ASP A 286 12.41 13.80 -12.87
C ASP A 286 13.74 13.14 -12.47
N ALA A 287 14.27 13.52 -11.31
CA ALA A 287 15.47 12.89 -10.77
C ALA A 287 15.20 11.40 -10.47
N ARG A 288 14.06 11.04 -9.91
CA ARG A 288 13.69 9.63 -9.64
C ARG A 288 13.50 8.81 -10.93
N TYR A 289 12.90 9.40 -11.96
CA TYR A 289 12.84 8.79 -13.29
C TYR A 289 14.25 8.55 -13.85
N SER A 290 15.13 9.53 -13.74
CA SER A 290 16.53 9.41 -14.19
C SER A 290 17.29 8.29 -13.47
N ASP A 291 17.06 8.11 -12.16
CA ASP A 291 17.64 6.99 -11.39
C ASP A 291 17.17 5.63 -11.93
N ILE A 292 15.87 5.50 -12.22
CA ILE A 292 15.29 4.29 -12.79
C ILE A 292 15.89 4.02 -14.17
N CYS A 293 16.01 5.02 -15.03
CA CYS A 293 16.67 4.90 -16.34
C CYS A 293 18.13 4.43 -16.21
N GLY A 294 18.86 4.98 -15.26
CA GLY A 294 20.24 4.56 -14.94
C GLY A 294 20.31 3.09 -14.53
N LEU A 295 19.39 2.65 -13.70
CA LEU A 295 19.30 1.27 -13.25
C LEU A 295 18.98 0.29 -14.38
N ILE A 296 18.03 0.64 -15.26
CA ILE A 296 17.67 -0.15 -16.45
C ILE A 296 18.89 -0.25 -17.38
N ARG A 297 19.56 0.88 -17.73
CA ARG A 297 20.75 0.89 -18.57
C ARG A 297 21.85 -0.02 -18.02
N LYS A 298 22.14 0.10 -16.73
CA LYS A 298 23.14 -0.72 -16.04
C LYS A 298 22.82 -2.21 -16.14
N THR A 299 21.55 -2.57 -15.95
CA THR A 299 21.10 -3.97 -16.00
C THR A 299 21.20 -4.52 -17.43
N CYS A 300 20.76 -3.78 -18.43
CA CYS A 300 20.86 -4.15 -19.85
C CYS A 300 22.32 -4.32 -20.27
N ALA A 301 23.18 -3.39 -19.91
CA ALA A 301 24.62 -3.48 -20.19
C ALA A 301 25.26 -4.71 -19.55
N GLY A 302 24.93 -5.03 -18.30
CA GLY A 302 25.39 -6.24 -17.61
C GLY A 302 24.94 -7.56 -18.25
N ARG A 303 23.83 -7.51 -18.99
CA ARG A 303 23.28 -8.68 -19.75
C ARG A 303 23.71 -8.70 -21.22
N GLY A 304 24.41 -7.68 -21.71
CA GLY A 304 24.79 -7.56 -23.10
C GLY A 304 23.60 -7.32 -24.05
N VAL A 305 22.50 -6.73 -23.57
CA VAL A 305 21.30 -6.43 -24.38
C VAL A 305 21.14 -4.90 -24.50
N PRO A 306 20.54 -4.41 -25.61
CA PRO A 306 20.26 -2.98 -25.75
C PRO A 306 19.26 -2.50 -24.70
N ALA A 307 19.50 -1.32 -24.14
CA ALA A 307 18.51 -0.66 -23.29
C ALA A 307 17.40 -0.03 -24.16
N PRO A 308 16.16 0.08 -23.64
CA PRO A 308 15.10 0.77 -24.34
C PRO A 308 15.41 2.26 -24.52
N GLU A 309 14.73 2.91 -25.47
CA GLU A 309 14.76 4.37 -25.55
C GLU A 309 14.10 4.97 -24.29
N MET A 310 14.82 5.86 -23.63
CA MET A 310 14.40 6.53 -22.39
C MET A 310 14.57 8.04 -22.58
N PRO A 311 13.55 8.73 -23.13
CA PRO A 311 13.61 10.16 -23.40
C PRO A 311 13.77 10.94 -22.10
N PRO A 312 14.48 12.08 -22.12
CA PRO A 312 14.54 12.97 -20.96
C PRO A 312 13.15 13.51 -20.65
N PRO A 313 12.87 13.88 -19.37
CA PRO A 313 11.61 14.52 -19.02
C PRO A 313 11.37 15.77 -19.88
N PRO A 314 10.16 15.97 -20.42
CA PRO A 314 9.82 17.20 -21.14
C PRO A 314 9.98 18.43 -20.25
N PRO A 315 10.21 19.63 -20.81
CA PRO A 315 10.18 20.87 -20.03
C PRO A 315 8.87 21.01 -19.25
N PHE A 316 8.92 21.66 -18.10
CA PHE A 316 7.75 21.97 -17.29
C PHE A 316 7.75 23.47 -16.94
N VAL A 317 6.64 24.11 -17.24
CA VAL A 317 6.40 25.50 -16.84
C VAL A 317 5.25 25.47 -15.83
N PRO A 318 5.48 25.82 -14.56
CA PRO A 318 4.44 25.88 -13.55
C PRO A 318 3.39 26.93 -13.93
N ASP A 319 2.13 26.53 -13.97
CA ASP A 319 0.97 27.43 -13.95
C ASP A 319 0.25 27.17 -12.63
N THR A 320 0.54 27.98 -11.60
CA THR A 320 0.11 27.72 -10.23
C THR A 320 -0.30 29.01 -9.53
N ALA A 321 -1.34 28.91 -8.70
CA ALA A 321 -1.74 29.96 -7.76
C ALA A 321 -1.19 29.69 -6.35
N ALA A 322 -0.95 30.75 -5.58
CA ALA A 322 -0.48 30.63 -4.20
C ALA A 322 -1.60 30.29 -3.20
N SER A 323 -2.86 30.50 -3.58
CA SER A 323 -4.03 30.25 -2.73
C SER A 323 -5.25 29.85 -3.54
N LEU A 324 -6.20 29.22 -2.84
CA LEU A 324 -7.51 28.82 -3.37
C LEU A 324 -8.60 29.26 -2.38
N ASP A 325 -9.59 30.00 -2.85
CA ASP A 325 -10.79 30.32 -2.06
C ASP A 325 -11.59 29.04 -1.77
N LEU A 326 -11.81 28.77 -0.50
CA LEU A 326 -12.53 27.58 -0.04
C LEU A 326 -14.06 27.72 -0.13
N SER A 327 -14.60 28.93 -0.40
CA SER A 327 -16.05 29.15 -0.50
C SER A 327 -16.70 28.38 -1.65
N ASP A 328 -15.95 28.14 -2.74
CA ASP A 328 -16.39 27.39 -3.91
C ASP A 328 -15.97 25.91 -3.89
N VAL A 329 -15.22 25.47 -2.86
CA VAL A 329 -14.74 24.09 -2.74
C VAL A 329 -15.82 23.22 -2.13
N GLY A 330 -16.36 22.31 -2.90
CA GLY A 330 -17.36 21.33 -2.44
C GLY A 330 -16.76 20.23 -1.57
N THR A 331 -15.55 19.75 -1.92
CA THR A 331 -14.90 18.65 -1.19
C THR A 331 -13.38 18.81 -1.19
N VAL A 332 -12.77 18.57 -0.04
CA VAL A 332 -11.32 18.39 0.12
C VAL A 332 -11.05 16.90 0.33
N ILE A 333 -10.15 16.32 -0.48
CA ILE A 333 -9.78 14.90 -0.41
C ILE A 333 -8.32 14.79 0.03
N PHE A 334 -8.07 14.11 1.15
CA PHE A 334 -6.71 13.84 1.61
C PHE A 334 -6.18 12.55 1.03
N THR A 335 -5.06 12.65 0.30
CA THR A 335 -4.35 11.55 -0.35
C THR A 335 -2.88 11.52 0.05
N SER A 336 -2.56 12.04 1.24
CA SER A 336 -1.18 12.21 1.75
C SER A 336 -0.55 10.92 2.31
N GLY A 337 -1.12 9.77 1.93
CA GLY A 337 -0.63 8.45 2.31
C GLY A 337 -1.17 7.96 3.64
N PHE A 338 -0.52 6.93 4.19
CA PHE A 338 -0.96 6.23 5.39
C PHE A 338 0.18 6.08 6.39
N ARG A 339 -0.17 5.77 7.62
CA ARG A 339 0.77 5.41 8.69
C ARG A 339 0.36 4.08 9.31
N PRO A 340 1.30 3.30 9.85
CA PRO A 340 0.98 2.16 10.68
C PRO A 340 0.18 2.56 11.92
N ASP A 341 -0.75 1.72 12.35
CA ASP A 341 -1.58 1.93 13.54
C ASP A 341 -1.64 0.67 14.40
N TYR A 342 -0.49 0.04 14.62
CA TYR A 342 -0.41 -1.12 15.50
C TYR A 342 -0.56 -0.72 16.99
N THR A 343 0.03 0.39 17.40
CA THR A 343 0.08 0.81 18.82
C THR A 343 -1.28 1.14 19.42
N SER A 344 -2.29 1.42 18.60
CA SER A 344 -3.66 1.67 19.07
C SER A 344 -4.33 0.41 19.67
N TRP A 345 -3.89 -0.80 19.30
CA TRP A 345 -4.51 -2.05 19.72
C TRP A 345 -3.54 -3.16 20.14
N VAL A 346 -2.25 -3.08 19.81
CA VAL A 346 -1.22 -4.05 20.17
C VAL A 346 -0.49 -3.60 21.44
N ARG A 347 -0.62 -4.35 22.53
CA ARG A 347 -0.15 -3.98 23.87
C ARG A 347 1.21 -4.62 24.21
N PHE A 348 2.19 -4.43 23.33
CA PHE A 348 3.58 -4.88 23.54
C PHE A 348 4.52 -3.68 23.44
N PRO A 349 4.88 -3.05 24.58
CA PRO A 349 5.78 -1.91 24.59
C PRO A 349 7.11 -2.23 23.90
N GLY A 350 7.61 -1.30 23.10
CA GLY A 350 8.89 -1.43 22.39
C GLY A 350 8.86 -2.34 21.17
N ALA A 351 7.70 -2.92 20.80
CA ALA A 351 7.58 -3.74 19.58
C ALA A 351 7.59 -2.93 18.28
N PHE A 352 7.44 -1.62 18.35
CA PHE A 352 7.31 -0.70 17.21
C PHE A 352 8.27 0.47 17.32
N ASP A 353 8.77 0.96 16.19
CA ASP A 353 9.60 2.16 16.10
C ASP A 353 8.77 3.46 16.19
N ASP A 354 9.44 4.61 16.22
CA ASP A 354 8.81 5.93 16.32
C ASP A 354 7.90 6.27 15.11
N LEU A 355 8.05 5.58 14.01
CA LEU A 355 7.18 5.69 12.84
C LEU A 355 5.99 4.71 12.89
N GLY A 356 5.91 3.89 13.92
CA GLY A 356 4.89 2.87 14.13
C GLY A 356 5.15 1.56 13.42
N PHE A 357 6.30 1.38 12.75
CA PHE A 357 6.64 0.12 12.10
C PHE A 357 7.20 -0.90 13.10
N PRO A 358 6.97 -2.20 12.86
CA PRO A 358 7.44 -3.23 13.78
C PRO A 358 8.96 -3.37 13.78
N HIS A 359 9.53 -3.57 14.97
CA HIS A 359 10.88 -4.10 15.13
C HIS A 359 10.89 -5.58 14.76
N GLN A 360 11.31 -5.89 13.52
CA GLN A 360 11.21 -7.24 12.97
C GLN A 360 12.44 -7.63 12.13
N ARG A 361 12.65 -8.93 11.95
CA ARG A 361 13.56 -9.52 10.99
C ARG A 361 12.83 -10.65 10.26
N ASP A 362 12.78 -10.57 8.94
CA ASP A 362 12.10 -11.55 8.05
C ASP A 362 10.66 -11.87 8.48
N GLY A 363 9.93 -10.85 8.95
CA GLY A 363 8.55 -10.98 9.44
C GLY A 363 8.42 -11.40 10.90
N SER A 364 9.49 -11.79 11.60
CA SER A 364 9.42 -12.14 13.02
C SER A 364 9.81 -10.95 13.89
N SER A 365 9.04 -10.68 14.96
CA SER A 365 9.39 -9.66 15.92
C SER A 365 10.75 -9.94 16.58
N THR A 366 11.60 -8.93 16.67
CA THR A 366 12.86 -9.01 17.41
C THR A 366 12.71 -8.77 18.91
N ILE A 367 11.52 -8.35 19.36
CA ILE A 367 11.21 -7.97 20.74
C ILE A 367 10.29 -9.01 21.39
N VAL A 368 9.26 -9.51 20.69
CA VAL A 368 8.20 -10.36 21.23
C VAL A 368 8.23 -11.73 20.56
N PRO A 369 8.76 -12.77 21.21
CA PRO A 369 8.81 -14.12 20.64
C PRO A 369 7.42 -14.67 20.31
N GLY A 370 7.20 -15.12 19.09
CA GLY A 370 5.91 -15.63 18.61
C GLY A 370 4.97 -14.57 18.02
N LEU A 371 5.35 -13.29 18.08
CA LEU A 371 4.68 -12.22 17.34
C LEU A 371 5.36 -12.08 15.97
N HIS A 372 4.54 -12.05 14.91
CA HIS A 372 5.00 -11.98 13.53
C HIS A 372 4.20 -10.95 12.74
N PHE A 373 4.73 -10.60 11.55
CA PHE A 373 4.15 -9.57 10.68
C PHE A 373 4.20 -10.04 9.22
N MET A 374 3.15 -9.69 8.47
CA MET A 374 3.07 -9.92 7.03
C MET A 374 2.53 -8.71 6.29
N GLY A 375 3.09 -8.44 5.10
CA GLY A 375 2.66 -7.33 4.26
C GLY A 375 3.09 -5.95 4.79
N VAL A 376 4.17 -5.88 5.54
CA VAL A 376 4.79 -4.62 5.99
C VAL A 376 5.67 -4.07 4.88
N HIS A 377 5.61 -2.76 4.64
CA HIS A 377 6.49 -2.09 3.67
C HIS A 377 7.96 -2.33 4.02
N PHE A 378 8.73 -2.84 3.06
CA PHE A 378 10.13 -3.23 3.24
C PHE A 378 10.34 -4.24 4.38
N GLN A 379 9.41 -5.18 4.56
CA GLN A 379 9.55 -6.27 5.53
C GLN A 379 10.87 -7.02 5.32
N ARG A 380 11.18 -7.39 4.09
CA ARG A 380 12.45 -7.92 3.60
C ARG A 380 12.99 -7.09 2.45
N LYS A 381 12.13 -6.79 1.47
CA LYS A 381 12.43 -6.10 0.23
C LYS A 381 11.36 -5.05 -0.08
N ARG A 382 11.62 -4.17 -1.04
CA ARG A 382 10.65 -3.18 -1.53
C ARG A 382 9.32 -3.81 -1.95
N LYS A 383 9.35 -4.97 -2.60
CA LYS A 383 8.15 -5.68 -3.08
C LYS A 383 7.36 -6.42 -1.99
N SER A 384 7.84 -6.53 -0.77
CA SER A 384 7.28 -7.35 0.32
C SER A 384 5.77 -7.18 0.55
N ALA A 385 5.25 -5.95 0.51
CA ALA A 385 3.82 -5.69 0.75
C ALA A 385 2.94 -5.81 -0.51
N THR A 386 3.55 -6.07 -1.67
CA THR A 386 2.85 -6.10 -2.97
C THR A 386 2.41 -7.50 -3.36
N LEU A 387 1.49 -7.60 -4.32
CA LEU A 387 1.08 -8.88 -4.92
C LEU A 387 2.25 -9.63 -5.58
N LEU A 388 3.32 -8.93 -5.97
CA LEU A 388 4.52 -9.49 -6.59
C LEU A 388 5.44 -10.17 -5.57
N GLY A 389 5.57 -9.63 -4.35
CA GLY A 389 6.61 -10.05 -3.42
C GLY A 389 6.10 -10.76 -2.16
N VAL A 390 4.82 -10.67 -1.87
CA VAL A 390 4.23 -11.20 -0.63
C VAL A 390 4.38 -12.71 -0.49
N GLY A 391 4.42 -13.46 -1.59
CA GLY A 391 4.61 -14.91 -1.58
C GLY A 391 5.99 -15.34 -1.07
N GLU A 392 7.05 -14.63 -1.47
CA GLU A 392 8.41 -14.90 -0.97
C GLU A 392 8.52 -14.69 0.55
N ASP A 393 7.83 -13.70 1.08
CA ASP A 393 7.81 -13.40 2.51
C ASP A 393 6.96 -14.42 3.27
N ALA A 394 5.85 -14.87 2.68
CA ALA A 394 4.98 -15.90 3.26
C ALA A 394 5.72 -17.22 3.43
N ALA A 395 6.42 -17.68 2.41
CA ALA A 395 7.21 -18.92 2.48
C ALA A 395 8.28 -18.84 3.58
N ALA A 396 9.07 -17.76 3.62
CA ALA A 396 10.12 -17.57 4.62
C ALA A 396 9.58 -17.53 6.07
N LEU A 397 8.42 -16.87 6.27
CA LEU A 397 7.80 -16.79 7.59
C LEU A 397 7.16 -18.11 8.00
N ALA A 398 6.53 -18.84 7.08
CA ALA A 398 5.96 -20.16 7.34
C ALA A 398 7.04 -21.14 7.80
N ASP A 399 8.20 -21.18 7.14
CA ASP A 399 9.34 -21.98 7.56
C ASP A 399 9.77 -21.69 9.00
N THR A 400 9.83 -20.40 9.35
CA THR A 400 10.18 -19.94 10.70
C THR A 400 9.16 -20.42 11.76
N ILE A 401 7.86 -20.32 11.45
CA ILE A 401 6.78 -20.77 12.33
C ILE A 401 6.83 -22.29 12.53
N VAL A 402 7.02 -23.06 11.44
CA VAL A 402 7.12 -24.53 11.47
C VAL A 402 8.30 -24.99 12.34
N LEU A 403 9.49 -24.41 12.15
CA LEU A 403 10.68 -24.72 12.92
C LEU A 403 10.48 -24.43 14.41
N THR A 404 9.88 -23.29 14.74
CA THR A 404 9.60 -22.91 16.13
C THR A 404 8.61 -23.87 16.79
N LYS A 405 7.56 -24.31 16.07
CA LYS A 405 6.57 -25.27 16.55
C LYS A 405 7.23 -26.64 16.84
N ARG A 406 8.07 -27.13 15.93
CA ARG A 406 8.81 -28.40 16.10
C ARG A 406 9.74 -28.37 17.32
N SER A 407 10.47 -27.28 17.51
CA SER A 407 11.38 -27.11 18.66
C SER A 407 10.63 -27.11 20.01
N ARG A 408 9.47 -26.45 20.08
CA ARG A 408 8.61 -26.46 21.28
C ARG A 408 8.04 -27.86 21.59
N SER A 409 7.68 -28.63 20.57
CA SER A 409 7.18 -30.00 20.72
C SER A 409 8.29 -30.97 21.20
N ALA A 410 9.51 -30.85 20.66
CA ALA A 410 10.65 -31.66 21.08
C ALA A 410 11.10 -31.37 22.52
N GLY A 411 10.99 -30.11 22.98
CA GLY A 411 11.30 -29.73 24.36
C GLY A 411 10.30 -30.24 25.40
N ARG A 412 9.04 -30.50 25.00
CA ARG A 412 8.01 -31.09 25.88
C ARG A 412 8.17 -32.62 26.09
N ILE A 413 8.80 -33.32 25.14
CA ILE A 413 9.03 -34.76 25.24
C ILE A 413 10.22 -35.09 26.17
N LYS A 414 11.09 -34.12 26.46
CA LYS A 414 12.27 -34.25 27.31
C LYS A 414 12.06 -33.84 28.77
N ARG A 415 10.87 -33.45 29.17
CA ARG A 415 10.44 -33.15 30.53
C ARG A 415 9.38 -34.16 30.97
#